data_5d690741b385e84e2e674b193351b203
#
_entry.id   5d690741b385e84e2e674b193351b203
#
_cell.length_a   1.000
_cell.length_b   1.000
_cell.length_c   1.000
_cell.angle_alpha   90.00
_cell.angle_beta   90.00
_cell.angle_gamma   90.00
#
_symmetry.space_group_name_H-M   'P 1'
#
loop_
_entity.id
_entity.type
_entity.pdbx_description
1 polymer ?
#
loop_
_entity_poly.entity_id
_entity_poly.type
_entity_poly.pdbx_seq_one_letter_code
_entity_poly.pdbx_strand_id
1 'polypeptide(L)'
;MLLAVVFNRMAMALVTLAGVAVVVFVLLRVVPGDPIAMMISPGATAADIAALKAHYGLDAPFLTQFWIWINGVVRGDFGTSITLHVYVTDVLASRLPATIELAIMALAVAVLIGGAVAIAGTLMRRTLGETVIDGLNSIMLAVPDFIWALALVLLFAVAIPVLPLTGRIDPALAEGFATRFYLTESIFTGRFGNAGNILSHMAMPALALALPLAAVIVRLLKQSLKEAMVQDYVLLARIKGFRELRLVLQEALRNAVGPTMALTGVQFTFLIGGTVIVERIFAYPGIGNLAIDAVINRDFPLIQGLVLLFGLIFIAVNMGVDLAVAALNPRLRHA
;
A
#
# COMPACT_ATOMS: atom_id res chain seq x y z
N MET A 1 -29.98 -6.81 6.50
CA MET A 1 -28.77 -7.42 7.02
C MET A 1 -27.50 -6.82 6.39
N LEU A 2 -27.32 -6.84 5.07
CA LEU A 2 -26.14 -6.24 4.39
C LEU A 2 -25.95 -4.75 4.73
N LEU A 3 -27.02 -3.96 4.75
CA LEU A 3 -27.03 -2.55 5.14
C LEU A 3 -26.55 -2.33 6.59
N ALA A 4 -26.95 -3.20 7.52
CA ALA A 4 -26.52 -3.11 8.92
C ALA A 4 -25.04 -3.42 9.08
N VAL A 5 -24.51 -4.40 8.33
CA VAL A 5 -23.07 -4.73 8.31
C VAL A 5 -22.25 -3.57 7.74
N VAL A 6 -22.69 -2.99 6.61
CA VAL A 6 -22.03 -1.82 6.01
C VAL A 6 -22.08 -0.62 6.96
N PHE A 7 -23.24 -0.35 7.57
CA PHE A 7 -23.39 0.75 8.53
C PHE A 7 -22.47 0.60 9.74
N ASN A 8 -22.42 -0.61 10.33
CA ASN A 8 -21.56 -0.88 11.49
C ASN A 8 -20.07 -0.73 11.14
N ARG A 9 -19.68 -1.19 9.94
CA ARG A 9 -18.30 -1.02 9.45
C ARG A 9 -17.94 0.45 9.20
N MET A 10 -18.87 1.23 8.60
CA MET A 10 -18.67 2.67 8.43
C MET A 10 -18.59 3.39 9.78
N ALA A 11 -19.39 3.02 10.75
CA ALA A 11 -19.31 3.59 12.10
C ALA A 11 -17.95 3.29 12.76
N MET A 12 -17.48 2.05 12.68
CA MET A 12 -16.15 1.66 13.18
C MET A 12 -15.03 2.38 12.43
N ALA A 13 -15.14 2.55 11.12
CA ALA A 13 -14.20 3.30 10.30
C ALA A 13 -14.10 4.77 10.74
N LEU A 14 -15.24 5.42 11.00
CA LEU A 14 -15.30 6.79 11.51
C LEU A 14 -14.66 6.92 12.89
N VAL A 15 -14.93 5.97 13.79
CA VAL A 15 -14.31 5.94 15.13
C VAL A 15 -12.79 5.79 15.01
N THR A 16 -12.32 4.89 14.14
CA THR A 16 -10.89 4.70 13.89
C THR A 16 -10.25 5.98 13.33
N LEU A 17 -10.88 6.61 12.33
CA LEU A 17 -10.36 7.84 11.72
C LEU A 17 -10.35 9.00 12.73
N ALA A 18 -11.38 9.12 13.58
CA ALA A 18 -11.42 10.08 14.64
C ALA A 18 -10.30 9.84 15.68
N GLY A 19 -10.04 8.57 16.04
CA GLY A 19 -8.93 8.21 16.90
C GLY A 19 -7.58 8.59 16.30
N VAL A 20 -7.36 8.30 15.02
CA VAL A 20 -6.15 8.69 14.29
C VAL A 20 -5.99 10.22 14.26
N ALA A 21 -7.09 10.95 14.01
CA ALA A 21 -7.09 12.41 14.03
C ALA A 21 -6.67 12.99 15.39
N VAL A 22 -7.24 12.46 16.47
CA VAL A 22 -6.86 12.87 17.84
C VAL A 22 -5.39 12.57 18.10
N VAL A 23 -4.93 11.36 17.79
CA VAL A 23 -3.54 10.93 18.04
C VAL A 23 -2.56 11.81 17.27
N VAL A 24 -2.75 12.03 15.96
CA VAL A 24 -1.83 12.85 15.17
C VAL A 24 -1.82 14.30 15.64
N PHE A 25 -2.99 14.84 15.99
CA PHE A 25 -3.07 16.21 16.49
C PHE A 25 -2.31 16.37 17.81
N VAL A 26 -2.52 15.46 18.76
CA VAL A 26 -1.85 15.48 20.08
C VAL A 26 -0.34 15.28 19.91
N LEU A 27 0.08 14.28 19.16
CA LEU A 27 1.51 13.98 18.97
C LEU A 27 2.29 15.18 18.45
N LEU A 28 1.77 15.88 17.43
CA LEU A 28 2.44 17.04 16.86
C LEU A 28 2.48 18.26 17.79
N ARG A 29 1.69 18.28 18.86
CA ARG A 29 1.73 19.33 19.89
C ARG A 29 2.62 18.96 21.08
N VAL A 30 2.88 17.68 21.30
CA VAL A 30 3.77 17.18 22.38
C VAL A 30 5.23 17.16 21.90
N VAL A 31 5.47 16.98 20.60
CA VAL A 31 6.83 17.03 20.05
C VAL A 31 7.44 18.42 20.26
N PRO A 32 8.60 18.52 20.93
CA PRO A 32 9.24 19.80 21.17
C PRO A 32 9.66 20.48 19.85
N GLY A 33 9.20 21.70 19.66
CA GLY A 33 9.47 22.54 18.48
C GLY A 33 8.32 23.54 18.29
N ASP A 34 8.66 24.80 18.00
CA ASP A 34 7.66 25.79 17.61
C ASP A 34 7.33 25.56 16.12
N PRO A 35 6.08 25.16 15.77
CA PRO A 35 5.68 24.98 14.38
C PRO A 35 5.95 26.20 13.50
N ILE A 36 5.94 27.38 14.12
CA ILE A 36 6.15 28.65 13.45
C ILE A 36 7.62 28.96 13.23
N ALA A 37 8.51 28.45 14.07
CA ALA A 37 9.95 28.74 13.96
C ALA A 37 10.52 28.40 12.56
N MET A 38 9.92 27.45 11.86
CA MET A 38 10.32 27.08 10.49
C MET A 38 9.59 27.89 9.40
N MET A 39 8.49 28.55 9.74
CA MET A 39 7.73 29.44 8.83
C MET A 39 8.24 30.86 8.87
N ILE A 40 9.06 31.20 9.87
CA ILE A 40 9.61 32.53 10.06
C ILE A 40 10.71 32.76 9.03
N SER A 41 10.49 33.74 8.14
CA SER A 41 11.54 34.21 7.23
C SER A 41 12.67 34.87 8.02
N PRO A 42 13.94 34.73 7.58
CA PRO A 42 15.04 35.50 8.19
C PRO A 42 14.71 36.98 8.18
N GLY A 43 14.59 37.59 9.37
CA GLY A 43 14.25 39.00 9.53
C GLY A 43 12.79 39.33 9.83
N ALA A 44 11.93 38.32 10.04
CA ALA A 44 10.55 38.56 10.46
C ALA A 44 10.47 39.25 11.81
N THR A 45 9.57 40.23 11.90
CA THR A 45 9.34 41.00 13.13
C THR A 45 8.47 40.22 14.12
N ALA A 46 8.47 40.64 15.41
CA ALA A 46 7.57 40.07 16.41
C ALA A 46 6.08 40.16 16.00
N ALA A 47 5.74 41.23 15.24
CA ALA A 47 4.39 41.44 14.70
C ALA A 47 4.03 40.37 13.62
N ASP A 48 4.98 40.03 12.73
CA ASP A 48 4.80 39.01 11.69
C ASP A 48 4.60 37.64 12.33
N ILE A 49 5.38 37.33 13.37
CA ILE A 49 5.25 36.10 14.14
C ILE A 49 3.89 36.00 14.83
N ALA A 50 3.43 37.09 15.45
CA ALA A 50 2.12 37.15 16.09
C ALA A 50 0.97 36.97 15.07
N ALA A 51 1.08 37.66 13.91
CA ALA A 51 0.10 37.51 12.83
C ALA A 51 0.05 36.06 12.30
N LEU A 52 1.20 35.44 12.16
CA LEU A 52 1.31 34.02 11.71
C LEU A 52 0.68 33.08 12.76
N LYS A 53 0.94 33.29 14.07
CA LYS A 53 0.31 32.55 15.18
C LYS A 53 -1.20 32.66 15.16
N ALA A 54 -1.70 33.86 15.01
CA ALA A 54 -3.12 34.15 14.93
C ALA A 54 -3.77 33.51 13.69
N HIS A 55 -3.10 33.56 12.53
CA HIS A 55 -3.59 33.00 11.29
C HIS A 55 -3.77 31.45 11.41
N TYR A 56 -2.82 30.76 12.04
CA TYR A 56 -2.89 29.31 12.27
C TYR A 56 -3.61 28.93 13.57
N GLY A 57 -4.17 29.92 14.30
CA GLY A 57 -4.93 29.69 15.54
C GLY A 57 -4.10 29.09 16.66
N LEU A 58 -2.77 29.25 16.64
CA LEU A 58 -1.86 28.64 17.61
C LEU A 58 -1.87 29.36 18.98
N ASP A 59 -2.44 30.56 19.04
CA ASP A 59 -2.67 31.30 20.29
C ASP A 59 -3.95 30.86 21.03
N ALA A 60 -4.80 30.07 20.37
CA ALA A 60 -6.06 29.59 20.96
C ALA A 60 -5.81 28.43 21.96
N PRO A 61 -6.72 28.19 22.92
CA PRO A 61 -6.68 27.01 23.76
C PRO A 61 -6.62 25.72 22.95
N PHE A 62 -5.93 24.69 23.47
CA PHE A 62 -5.68 23.42 22.79
C PHE A 62 -6.94 22.78 22.15
N LEU A 63 -8.06 22.75 22.86
CA LEU A 63 -9.32 22.22 22.33
C LEU A 63 -9.87 23.07 21.18
N THR A 64 -9.71 24.38 21.24
CA THR A 64 -10.14 25.30 20.17
C THR A 64 -9.32 25.05 18.90
N GLN A 65 -7.99 24.86 19.03
CA GLN A 65 -7.12 24.51 17.91
C GLN A 65 -7.55 23.19 17.27
N PHE A 66 -7.90 22.17 18.08
CA PHE A 66 -8.40 20.91 17.57
C PHE A 66 -9.70 21.07 16.77
N TRP A 67 -10.65 21.84 17.31
CA TRP A 67 -11.93 22.09 16.62
C TRP A 67 -11.78 22.88 15.33
N ILE A 68 -10.91 23.87 15.29
CA ILE A 68 -10.60 24.62 14.06
C ILE A 68 -10.04 23.67 13.01
N TRP A 69 -9.04 22.89 13.38
CA TRP A 69 -8.37 21.96 12.48
C TRP A 69 -9.32 20.87 11.97
N ILE A 70 -10.04 20.17 12.86
CA ILE A 70 -10.95 19.08 12.44
C ILE A 70 -12.11 19.59 11.57
N ASN A 71 -12.58 20.79 11.82
CA ASN A 71 -13.62 21.44 11.00
C ASN A 71 -13.10 21.77 9.60
N GLY A 72 -11.84 22.18 9.47
CA GLY A 72 -11.15 22.30 8.18
C GLY A 72 -11.08 20.97 7.45
N VAL A 73 -10.56 19.93 8.13
CA VAL A 73 -10.44 18.57 7.58
C VAL A 73 -11.78 18.03 7.05
N VAL A 74 -12.87 18.19 7.81
CA VAL A 74 -14.22 17.76 7.39
C VAL A 74 -14.70 18.50 6.14
N ARG A 75 -14.23 19.71 5.91
CA ARG A 75 -14.52 20.51 4.70
C ARG A 75 -13.54 20.23 3.55
N GLY A 76 -12.55 19.36 3.74
CA GLY A 76 -11.53 19.04 2.76
C GLY A 76 -10.34 20.02 2.76
N ASP A 77 -10.28 20.92 3.74
CA ASP A 77 -9.15 21.84 3.93
C ASP A 77 -8.18 21.24 4.94
N PHE A 78 -7.05 20.74 4.45
CA PHE A 78 -5.94 20.22 5.26
C PHE A 78 -4.88 21.29 5.53
N GLY A 79 -5.12 22.53 5.11
CA GLY A 79 -4.18 23.63 5.21
C GLY A 79 -3.15 23.65 4.09
N THR A 80 -2.14 24.52 4.26
CA THR A 80 -1.04 24.73 3.32
C THR A 80 0.24 24.10 3.87
N SER A 81 0.96 23.36 3.02
CA SER A 81 2.28 22.83 3.32
C SER A 81 3.25 23.98 3.63
N ILE A 82 3.95 23.86 4.75
CA ILE A 82 4.93 24.88 5.19
C ILE A 82 6.13 24.92 4.24
N THR A 83 6.58 23.76 3.81
CA THR A 83 7.79 23.63 2.98
C THR A 83 7.51 23.87 1.50
N LEU A 84 6.37 23.39 1.00
CA LEU A 84 6.04 23.44 -0.43
C LEU A 84 5.25 24.68 -0.82
N HIS A 85 4.65 25.41 0.14
CA HIS A 85 3.81 26.59 -0.06
C HIS A 85 2.61 26.37 -0.98
N VAL A 86 2.08 25.13 -1.00
CA VAL A 86 0.88 24.73 -1.78
C VAL A 86 -0.12 24.01 -0.87
N TYR A 87 -1.37 23.92 -1.29
CA TYR A 87 -2.39 23.20 -0.52
C TYR A 87 -2.02 21.74 -0.35
N VAL A 88 -2.16 21.24 0.89
CA VAL A 88 -1.87 19.84 1.23
C VAL A 88 -2.71 18.86 0.37
N THR A 89 -3.99 19.20 0.12
CA THR A 89 -4.87 18.43 -0.76
C THR A 89 -4.29 18.21 -2.15
N ASP A 90 -3.71 19.26 -2.76
CA ASP A 90 -3.15 19.20 -4.11
C ASP A 90 -1.90 18.32 -4.15
N VAL A 91 -1.06 18.44 -3.12
CA VAL A 91 0.14 17.60 -2.99
C VAL A 91 -0.26 16.13 -2.83
N LEU A 92 -1.19 15.84 -1.93
CA LEU A 92 -1.68 14.48 -1.69
C LEU A 92 -2.32 13.90 -2.96
N ALA A 93 -3.20 14.65 -3.62
CA ALA A 93 -3.85 14.22 -4.86
C ALA A 93 -2.84 13.97 -6.01
N SER A 94 -1.73 14.70 -6.04
CA SER A 94 -0.69 14.51 -7.06
C SER A 94 0.18 13.27 -6.83
N ARG A 95 0.40 12.88 -5.56
CA ARG A 95 1.32 11.79 -5.18
C ARG A 95 0.62 10.45 -4.95
N LEU A 96 -0.61 10.46 -4.45
CA LEU A 96 -1.40 9.27 -4.15
C LEU A 96 -1.52 8.27 -5.32
N PRO A 97 -1.81 8.69 -6.57
CA PRO A 97 -1.93 7.75 -7.68
C PRO A 97 -0.67 6.91 -7.93
N ALA A 98 0.51 7.49 -7.71
CA ALA A 98 1.77 6.77 -7.87
C ALA A 98 1.89 5.60 -6.88
N THR A 99 1.60 5.84 -5.60
CA THR A 99 1.61 4.80 -4.57
C THR A 99 0.54 3.74 -4.82
N ILE A 100 -0.67 4.14 -5.25
CA ILE A 100 -1.75 3.18 -5.54
C ILE A 100 -1.37 2.26 -6.70
N GLU A 101 -0.86 2.80 -7.81
CA GLU A 101 -0.42 1.99 -8.96
C GLU A 101 0.71 1.04 -8.56
N LEU A 102 1.69 1.52 -7.79
CA LEU A 102 2.78 0.69 -7.29
C LEU A 102 2.28 -0.44 -6.36
N ALA A 103 1.40 -0.14 -5.42
CA ALA A 103 0.86 -1.11 -4.49
C ALA A 103 0.02 -2.19 -5.20
N ILE A 104 -0.82 -1.79 -6.17
CA ILE A 104 -1.61 -2.72 -6.98
C ILE A 104 -0.68 -3.61 -7.82
N MET A 105 0.36 -3.04 -8.44
CA MET A 105 1.34 -3.81 -9.19
C MET A 105 2.07 -4.80 -8.31
N ALA A 106 2.54 -4.38 -7.14
CA ALA A 106 3.20 -5.26 -6.17
C ALA A 106 2.28 -6.40 -5.72
N LEU A 107 1.00 -6.11 -5.45
CA LEU A 107 0.00 -7.13 -5.12
C LEU A 107 -0.20 -8.12 -6.27
N ALA A 108 -0.34 -7.64 -7.50
CA ALA A 108 -0.52 -8.49 -8.68
C ALA A 108 0.68 -9.43 -8.87
N VAL A 109 1.90 -8.89 -8.77
CA VAL A 109 3.14 -9.67 -8.87
C VAL A 109 3.25 -10.68 -7.72
N ALA A 110 2.90 -10.28 -6.49
CA ALA A 110 2.91 -11.18 -5.33
C ALA A 110 1.92 -12.34 -5.47
N VAL A 111 0.70 -12.07 -5.97
CA VAL A 111 -0.32 -13.11 -6.22
C VAL A 111 0.13 -14.06 -7.34
N LEU A 112 0.72 -13.54 -8.42
CA LEU A 112 1.22 -14.35 -9.52
C LEU A 112 2.37 -15.25 -9.08
N ILE A 113 3.41 -14.68 -8.46
CA ILE A 113 4.57 -15.44 -7.95
C ILE A 113 4.14 -16.41 -6.85
N GLY A 114 3.44 -15.89 -5.83
CA GLY A 114 3.01 -16.69 -4.68
C GLY A 114 2.07 -17.82 -5.06
N GLY A 115 1.11 -17.54 -5.95
CA GLY A 115 0.19 -18.55 -6.48
C GLY A 115 0.90 -19.64 -7.28
N ALA A 116 1.76 -19.24 -8.23
CA ALA A 116 2.50 -20.20 -9.05
C ALA A 116 3.42 -21.09 -8.19
N VAL A 117 4.18 -20.49 -7.26
CA VAL A 117 5.09 -21.23 -6.37
C VAL A 117 4.34 -22.15 -5.40
N ALA A 118 3.19 -21.73 -4.86
CA ALA A 118 2.37 -22.56 -3.98
C ALA A 118 1.81 -23.79 -4.73
N ILE A 119 1.33 -23.59 -5.96
CA ILE A 119 0.82 -24.68 -6.81
C ILE A 119 1.98 -25.63 -7.16
N ALA A 120 3.12 -25.12 -7.61
CA ALA A 120 4.30 -25.92 -7.91
C ALA A 120 4.76 -26.74 -6.68
N GLY A 121 4.85 -26.11 -5.50
CA GLY A 121 5.21 -26.79 -4.26
C GLY A 121 4.21 -27.88 -3.83
N THR A 122 2.91 -27.69 -4.14
CA THR A 122 1.89 -28.72 -3.87
C THR A 122 2.00 -29.90 -4.82
N LEU A 123 2.30 -29.65 -6.10
CA LEU A 123 2.51 -30.71 -7.10
C LEU A 123 3.81 -31.49 -6.85
N MET A 124 4.85 -30.83 -6.35
CA MET A 124 6.15 -31.43 -6.00
C MET A 124 6.17 -32.03 -4.59
N ARG A 125 5.02 -32.28 -3.98
CA ARG A 125 4.89 -32.80 -2.62
C ARG A 125 5.75 -34.06 -2.41
N ARG A 126 6.47 -34.09 -1.28
CA ARG A 126 7.39 -35.18 -0.87
C ARG A 126 8.59 -35.39 -1.79
N THR A 127 8.99 -34.38 -2.56
CA THR A 127 10.22 -34.37 -3.36
C THR A 127 11.24 -33.35 -2.82
N LEU A 128 12.47 -33.45 -3.28
CA LEU A 128 13.49 -32.43 -3.01
C LEU A 128 13.08 -31.04 -3.53
N GLY A 129 12.27 -30.98 -4.60
CA GLY A 129 11.72 -29.73 -5.12
C GLY A 129 10.84 -29.00 -4.11
N GLU A 130 10.02 -29.73 -3.34
CA GLU A 130 9.25 -29.13 -2.24
C GLU A 130 10.17 -28.49 -1.20
N THR A 131 11.23 -29.15 -0.80
CA THR A 131 12.18 -28.66 0.20
C THR A 131 12.92 -27.41 -0.29
N VAL A 132 13.31 -27.36 -1.56
CA VAL A 132 13.94 -26.19 -2.17
C VAL A 132 12.97 -25.00 -2.19
N ILE A 133 11.72 -25.24 -2.62
CA ILE A 133 10.68 -24.20 -2.62
C ILE A 133 10.46 -23.65 -1.20
N ASP A 134 10.33 -24.51 -0.21
CA ASP A 134 10.13 -24.09 1.20
C ASP A 134 11.34 -23.33 1.75
N GLY A 135 12.56 -23.73 1.37
CA GLY A 135 13.79 -23.03 1.73
C GLY A 135 13.86 -21.61 1.11
N LEU A 136 13.60 -21.51 -0.20
CA LEU A 136 13.57 -20.21 -0.88
C LEU A 136 12.45 -19.31 -0.32
N ASN A 137 11.29 -19.88 -0.05
CA ASN A 137 10.18 -19.16 0.56
C ASN A 137 10.54 -18.63 1.96
N SER A 138 11.31 -19.39 2.73
CA SER A 138 11.79 -18.96 4.05
C SER A 138 12.75 -17.79 3.94
N ILE A 139 13.62 -17.76 2.93
CA ILE A 139 14.51 -16.62 2.65
C ILE A 139 13.68 -15.40 2.24
N MET A 140 12.72 -15.56 1.33
CA MET A 140 11.86 -14.46 0.89
C MET A 140 11.07 -13.84 2.05
N LEU A 141 10.67 -14.63 3.03
CA LEU A 141 9.93 -14.17 4.21
C LEU A 141 10.84 -13.51 5.26
N ALA A 142 12.08 -13.98 5.40
CA ALA A 142 13.02 -13.50 6.42
C ALA A 142 13.67 -12.16 6.05
N VAL A 143 13.79 -11.87 4.75
CA VAL A 143 14.46 -10.67 4.24
C VAL A 143 13.45 -9.52 4.12
N PRO A 144 13.66 -8.38 4.80
CA PRO A 144 12.83 -7.19 4.67
C PRO A 144 12.79 -6.64 3.23
N ASP A 145 11.69 -5.96 2.89
CA ASP A 145 11.43 -5.38 1.57
C ASP A 145 12.50 -4.39 1.11
N PHE A 146 13.04 -3.55 2.01
CA PHE A 146 14.09 -2.59 1.67
C PHE A 146 15.42 -3.28 1.32
N ILE A 147 15.72 -4.44 1.90
CA ILE A 147 16.90 -5.24 1.52
C ILE A 147 16.71 -5.85 0.14
N TRP A 148 15.51 -6.34 -0.16
CA TRP A 148 15.17 -6.75 -1.52
C TRP A 148 15.32 -5.59 -2.50
N ALA A 149 14.85 -4.39 -2.15
CA ALA A 149 15.01 -3.19 -2.98
C ALA A 149 16.49 -2.93 -3.32
N LEU A 150 17.37 -2.92 -2.30
CA LEU A 150 18.81 -2.72 -2.49
C LEU A 150 19.46 -3.83 -3.32
N ALA A 151 19.09 -5.09 -3.08
CA ALA A 151 19.59 -6.23 -3.87
C ALA A 151 19.18 -6.14 -5.35
N LEU A 152 17.93 -5.75 -5.63
CA LEU A 152 17.43 -5.56 -6.99
C LEU A 152 18.12 -4.38 -7.70
N VAL A 153 18.35 -3.27 -6.99
CA VAL A 153 19.15 -2.14 -7.50
C VAL A 153 20.54 -2.60 -7.87
N LEU A 154 21.23 -3.29 -6.97
CA LEU A 154 22.59 -3.79 -7.22
C LEU A 154 22.62 -4.73 -8.43
N LEU A 155 21.63 -5.58 -8.57
CA LEU A 155 21.57 -6.57 -9.66
C LEU A 155 21.18 -5.92 -11.00
N PHE A 156 20.04 -5.20 -11.06
CA PHE A 156 19.42 -4.78 -12.32
C PHE A 156 19.70 -3.34 -12.74
N ALA A 157 20.22 -2.52 -11.84
CA ALA A 157 20.61 -1.16 -12.19
C ALA A 157 22.14 -0.96 -12.21
N VAL A 158 22.91 -1.78 -11.47
CA VAL A 158 24.37 -1.64 -11.39
C VAL A 158 25.09 -2.77 -12.11
N ALA A 159 24.88 -4.04 -11.73
CA ALA A 159 25.61 -5.17 -12.29
C ALA A 159 25.14 -5.53 -13.74
N ILE A 160 23.84 -5.52 -13.96
CA ILE A 160 23.21 -5.79 -15.26
C ILE A 160 22.26 -4.62 -15.56
N PRO A 161 22.74 -3.47 -16.07
CA PRO A 161 21.96 -2.23 -16.16
C PRO A 161 20.88 -2.31 -17.23
N VAL A 162 19.78 -2.99 -16.92
CA VAL A 162 18.62 -3.19 -17.81
C VAL A 162 17.35 -2.49 -17.33
N LEU A 163 17.32 -2.03 -16.05
CA LEU A 163 16.18 -1.33 -15.47
C LEU A 163 16.59 0.05 -14.95
N PRO A 164 15.70 1.05 -15.05
CA PRO A 164 15.97 2.40 -14.55
C PRO A 164 16.07 2.40 -13.01
N LEU A 165 17.05 3.14 -12.49
CA LEU A 165 17.35 3.20 -11.05
C LEU A 165 16.29 3.94 -10.25
N THR A 166 15.77 5.06 -10.77
CA THR A 166 14.93 6.01 -10.03
C THR A 166 13.78 6.56 -10.84
N GLY A 167 12.77 7.11 -10.15
CA GLY A 167 11.65 7.79 -10.77
C GLY A 167 10.48 6.86 -11.10
N ARG A 168 9.47 7.41 -11.74
CA ARG A 168 8.22 6.71 -12.13
C ARG A 168 8.09 6.55 -13.65
N ILE A 169 8.71 7.46 -14.41
CA ILE A 169 8.68 7.54 -15.86
C ILE A 169 9.86 8.39 -16.31
N ASP A 170 10.35 8.18 -17.52
CA ASP A 170 11.34 9.06 -18.13
C ASP A 170 10.78 10.50 -18.23
N PRO A 171 11.52 11.51 -17.75
CA PRO A 171 11.08 12.91 -17.82
C PRO A 171 10.64 13.37 -19.22
N ALA A 172 11.26 12.84 -20.27
CA ALA A 172 10.88 13.16 -21.65
C ALA A 172 9.49 12.66 -22.04
N LEU A 173 8.96 11.65 -21.33
CA LEU A 173 7.64 11.05 -21.56
C LEU A 173 6.59 11.48 -20.53
N ALA A 174 6.98 12.29 -19.55
CA ALA A 174 6.12 12.66 -18.43
C ALA A 174 5.04 13.71 -18.78
N GLU A 175 5.14 14.32 -19.97
CA GLU A 175 4.19 15.33 -20.42
C GLU A 175 2.97 14.73 -21.13
N GLY A 176 1.86 15.46 -21.11
CA GLY A 176 0.66 15.12 -21.87
C GLY A 176 -0.27 14.08 -21.20
N PHE A 177 -0.11 13.83 -19.90
CA PHE A 177 -1.07 13.06 -19.13
C PHE A 177 -2.23 13.95 -18.63
N ALA A 178 -3.47 13.50 -18.86
CA ALA A 178 -4.67 14.17 -18.38
C ALA A 178 -4.93 13.86 -16.89
N THR A 179 -4.52 12.67 -16.45
CA THR A 179 -4.69 12.22 -15.07
C THR A 179 -3.34 12.01 -14.38
N ARG A 180 -3.37 11.79 -13.07
CA ARG A 180 -2.17 11.42 -12.29
C ARG A 180 -1.93 9.90 -12.24
N PHE A 181 -2.82 9.08 -12.83
CA PHE A 181 -2.70 7.63 -12.99
C PHE A 181 -2.02 7.29 -14.31
N TYR A 182 -0.69 7.46 -14.36
CA TYR A 182 0.08 7.38 -15.61
C TYR A 182 0.02 6.01 -16.28
N LEU A 183 0.17 4.92 -15.52
CA LEU A 183 0.10 3.57 -16.07
C LEU A 183 -1.31 3.27 -16.60
N THR A 184 -2.31 3.54 -15.77
CA THR A 184 -3.72 3.31 -16.10
C THR A 184 -4.11 4.11 -17.34
N GLU A 185 -3.79 5.40 -17.40
CA GLU A 185 -4.05 6.26 -18.55
C GLU A 185 -3.35 5.76 -19.81
N SER A 186 -2.06 5.38 -19.70
CA SER A 186 -1.29 4.88 -20.83
C SER A 186 -1.90 3.63 -21.46
N ILE A 187 -2.44 2.72 -20.63
CA ILE A 187 -3.11 1.49 -21.08
C ILE A 187 -4.43 1.85 -21.79
N PHE A 188 -5.27 2.69 -21.18
CA PHE A 188 -6.59 3.04 -21.74
C PHE A 188 -6.51 3.93 -23.00
N THR A 189 -5.46 4.75 -23.12
CA THR A 189 -5.26 5.61 -24.30
C THR A 189 -4.43 4.94 -25.41
N GLY A 190 -4.02 3.67 -25.22
CA GLY A 190 -3.21 2.93 -26.20
C GLY A 190 -1.78 3.42 -26.34
N ARG A 191 -1.25 4.21 -25.39
CA ARG A 191 0.14 4.69 -25.36
C ARG A 191 1.06 3.61 -24.78
N PHE A 192 1.14 2.47 -25.45
CA PHE A 192 1.88 1.30 -24.93
C PHE A 192 3.39 1.55 -24.72
N GLY A 193 4.00 2.48 -25.47
CA GLY A 193 5.38 2.90 -25.23
C GLY A 193 5.57 3.53 -23.85
N ASN A 194 4.67 4.44 -23.45
CA ASN A 194 4.68 5.05 -22.14
C ASN A 194 4.38 4.01 -21.05
N ALA A 195 3.41 3.12 -21.29
CA ALA A 195 3.10 2.02 -20.36
C ALA A 195 4.33 1.12 -20.13
N GLY A 196 5.06 0.75 -21.19
CA GLY A 196 6.28 -0.03 -21.08
C GLY A 196 7.39 0.68 -20.29
N ASN A 197 7.57 1.99 -20.51
CA ASN A 197 8.52 2.80 -19.75
C ASN A 197 8.13 2.87 -18.25
N ILE A 198 6.85 3.13 -17.94
CA ILE A 198 6.36 3.16 -16.56
C ILE A 198 6.55 1.79 -15.90
N LEU A 199 6.23 0.70 -16.58
CA LEU A 199 6.41 -0.67 -16.06
C LEU A 199 7.87 -0.98 -15.77
N SER A 200 8.83 -0.51 -16.60
CA SER A 200 10.25 -0.69 -16.34
C SER A 200 10.71 0.03 -15.07
N HIS A 201 10.20 1.25 -14.79
CA HIS A 201 10.48 2.00 -13.55
C HIS A 201 9.79 1.36 -12.32
N MET A 202 8.64 0.73 -12.51
CA MET A 202 7.92 0.06 -11.44
C MET A 202 8.44 -1.35 -11.14
N ALA A 203 9.21 -1.97 -12.05
CA ALA A 203 9.58 -3.38 -11.95
C ALA A 203 10.34 -3.70 -10.64
N MET A 204 11.43 -2.99 -10.37
CA MET A 204 12.22 -3.23 -9.15
C MET A 204 11.46 -2.88 -7.87
N PRO A 205 10.85 -1.68 -7.72
CA PRO A 205 10.10 -1.36 -6.50
C PRO A 205 8.90 -2.30 -6.28
N ALA A 206 8.17 -2.68 -7.34
CA ALA A 206 7.08 -3.62 -7.21
C ALA A 206 7.55 -5.03 -6.82
N LEU A 207 8.66 -5.53 -7.37
CA LEU A 207 9.26 -6.81 -6.97
C LEU A 207 9.74 -6.79 -5.52
N ALA A 208 10.40 -5.72 -5.08
CA ALA A 208 10.87 -5.59 -3.71
C ALA A 208 9.73 -5.73 -2.69
N LEU A 209 8.61 -5.06 -2.96
CA LEU A 209 7.39 -5.15 -2.13
C LEU A 209 6.67 -6.50 -2.30
N ALA A 210 6.71 -7.07 -3.50
CA ALA A 210 5.99 -8.31 -3.81
C ALA A 210 6.63 -9.55 -3.19
N LEU A 211 7.96 -9.63 -3.08
CA LEU A 211 8.64 -10.85 -2.64
C LEU A 211 8.26 -11.30 -1.22
N PRO A 212 8.28 -10.45 -0.18
CA PRO A 212 7.83 -10.85 1.15
C PRO A 212 6.33 -11.19 1.18
N LEU A 213 5.50 -10.45 0.44
CA LEU A 213 4.07 -10.74 0.34
C LEU A 213 3.81 -12.05 -0.39
N ALA A 214 4.53 -12.34 -1.48
CA ALA A 214 4.45 -13.61 -2.20
C ALA A 214 4.79 -14.79 -1.29
N ALA A 215 5.81 -14.63 -0.43
CA ALA A 215 6.18 -15.66 0.54
C ALA A 215 5.05 -15.99 1.53
N VAL A 216 4.32 -14.98 1.99
CA VAL A 216 3.12 -15.17 2.82
C VAL A 216 2.05 -15.92 2.03
N ILE A 217 1.78 -15.52 0.78
CA ILE A 217 0.80 -16.18 -0.10
C ILE A 217 1.18 -17.64 -0.33
N VAL A 218 2.46 -17.93 -0.64
CA VAL A 218 2.96 -19.31 -0.80
C VAL A 218 2.62 -20.15 0.42
N ARG A 219 2.97 -19.65 1.61
CA ARG A 219 2.73 -20.37 2.87
C ARG A 219 1.25 -20.66 3.11
N LEU A 220 0.42 -19.64 2.96
CA LEU A 220 -1.02 -19.75 3.22
C LEU A 220 -1.73 -20.62 2.17
N LEU A 221 -1.46 -20.38 0.88
CA LEU A 221 -2.10 -21.13 -0.19
C LEU A 221 -1.67 -22.58 -0.21
N LYS A 222 -0.37 -22.86 0.01
CA LYS A 222 0.15 -24.23 0.11
C LYS A 222 -0.48 -24.99 1.28
N GLN A 223 -0.68 -24.33 2.43
CA GLN A 223 -1.38 -24.90 3.59
C GLN A 223 -2.83 -25.21 3.24
N SER A 224 -3.57 -24.26 2.69
CA SER A 224 -4.98 -24.45 2.30
C SER A 224 -5.15 -25.50 1.21
N LEU A 225 -4.21 -25.58 0.25
CA LEU A 225 -4.20 -26.64 -0.75
C LEU A 225 -3.96 -28.02 -0.13
N LYS A 226 -3.03 -28.14 0.83
CA LYS A 226 -2.80 -29.40 1.55
C LYS A 226 -4.07 -29.90 2.26
N GLU A 227 -4.80 -28.99 2.90
CA GLU A 227 -6.07 -29.29 3.57
C GLU A 227 -7.17 -29.69 2.59
N ALA A 228 -7.27 -28.99 1.45
CA ALA A 228 -8.25 -29.30 0.40
C ALA A 228 -7.98 -30.64 -0.28
N MET A 229 -6.72 -30.99 -0.53
CA MET A 229 -6.31 -32.22 -1.23
C MET A 229 -6.62 -33.52 -0.50
N VAL A 230 -6.95 -33.47 0.80
CA VAL A 230 -7.35 -34.66 1.60
C VAL A 230 -8.86 -34.75 1.79
N GLN A 231 -9.65 -33.82 1.23
CA GLN A 231 -11.11 -33.86 1.31
C GLN A 231 -11.73 -34.91 0.41
N ASP A 232 -12.90 -35.42 0.79
CA ASP A 232 -13.61 -36.52 0.10
C ASP A 232 -13.89 -36.21 -1.37
N TYR A 233 -14.24 -34.98 -1.72
CA TYR A 233 -14.50 -34.61 -3.12
C TYR A 233 -13.25 -34.68 -4.01
N VAL A 234 -12.05 -34.39 -3.48
CA VAL A 234 -10.79 -34.56 -4.21
C VAL A 234 -10.43 -36.05 -4.31
N LEU A 235 -10.65 -36.80 -3.23
CA LEU A 235 -10.43 -38.25 -3.24
C LEU A 235 -11.33 -38.95 -4.29
N LEU A 236 -12.61 -38.58 -4.36
CA LEU A 236 -13.53 -39.06 -5.36
C LEU A 236 -13.08 -38.73 -6.80
N ALA A 237 -12.60 -37.50 -7.02
CA ALA A 237 -12.05 -37.08 -8.31
C ALA A 237 -10.78 -37.87 -8.68
N ARG A 238 -9.93 -38.20 -7.70
CA ARG A 238 -8.74 -39.03 -7.88
C ARG A 238 -9.12 -40.48 -8.26
N ILE A 239 -10.13 -41.06 -7.62
CA ILE A 239 -10.65 -42.40 -7.96
C ILE A 239 -11.22 -42.44 -9.40
N LYS A 240 -11.80 -41.32 -9.87
CA LYS A 240 -12.23 -41.12 -11.27
C LYS A 240 -11.09 -41.01 -12.27
N GLY A 241 -9.82 -41.05 -11.83
CA GLY A 241 -8.63 -41.00 -12.68
C GLY A 241 -8.18 -39.60 -13.13
N PHE A 242 -8.62 -38.56 -12.45
CA PHE A 242 -8.14 -37.19 -12.79
C PHE A 242 -6.66 -37.04 -12.43
N ARG A 243 -5.91 -36.35 -13.32
CA ARG A 243 -4.48 -36.06 -13.13
C ARG A 243 -4.27 -35.09 -11.96
N GLU A 244 -3.16 -35.19 -11.22
CA GLU A 244 -2.85 -34.38 -10.05
C GLU A 244 -2.94 -32.84 -10.35
N LEU A 245 -2.44 -32.39 -11.50
CA LEU A 245 -2.57 -30.98 -11.91
C LEU A 245 -4.03 -30.51 -11.96
N ARG A 246 -4.94 -31.35 -12.48
CA ARG A 246 -6.38 -31.05 -12.53
C ARG A 246 -6.99 -31.05 -11.14
N LEU A 247 -6.60 -31.99 -10.29
CA LEU A 247 -7.06 -32.04 -8.90
C LEU A 247 -6.67 -30.77 -8.13
N VAL A 248 -5.42 -30.30 -8.30
CA VAL A 248 -4.95 -29.07 -7.66
C VAL A 248 -5.68 -27.83 -8.21
N LEU A 249 -5.74 -27.65 -9.54
CA LEU A 249 -6.24 -26.42 -10.16
C LEU A 249 -7.78 -26.30 -10.16
N GLN A 250 -8.50 -27.41 -10.34
CA GLN A 250 -9.96 -27.38 -10.52
C GLN A 250 -10.72 -27.74 -9.25
N GLU A 251 -10.20 -28.71 -8.47
CA GLU A 251 -10.90 -29.21 -7.29
C GLU A 251 -10.42 -28.50 -6.00
N ALA A 252 -9.12 -28.50 -5.73
CA ALA A 252 -8.58 -28.00 -4.48
C ALA A 252 -8.49 -26.48 -4.44
N LEU A 253 -7.96 -25.84 -5.50
CA LEU A 253 -7.68 -24.40 -5.55
C LEU A 253 -8.94 -23.55 -5.29
N ARG A 254 -10.08 -23.96 -5.85
CA ARG A 254 -11.36 -23.27 -5.67
C ARG A 254 -11.73 -23.07 -4.20
N ASN A 255 -11.43 -24.05 -3.37
CA ASN A 255 -11.71 -24.00 -1.93
C ASN A 255 -10.56 -23.39 -1.13
N ALA A 256 -9.32 -23.52 -1.61
CA ALA A 256 -8.12 -23.00 -0.96
C ALA A 256 -7.94 -21.48 -1.11
N VAL A 257 -8.48 -20.87 -2.18
CA VAL A 257 -8.34 -19.44 -2.47
C VAL A 257 -9.04 -18.57 -1.42
N GLY A 258 -10.20 -18.95 -0.91
CA GLY A 258 -10.99 -18.12 0.02
C GLY A 258 -10.22 -17.69 1.27
N PRO A 259 -9.73 -18.63 2.10
CA PRO A 259 -8.90 -18.29 3.27
C PRO A 259 -7.64 -17.50 2.91
N THR A 260 -6.98 -17.87 1.79
CA THR A 260 -5.77 -17.20 1.33
C THR A 260 -6.01 -15.74 0.97
N MET A 261 -7.11 -15.44 0.27
CA MET A 261 -7.47 -14.07 -0.11
C MET A 261 -7.75 -13.19 1.11
N ALA A 262 -8.45 -13.70 2.11
CA ALA A 262 -8.75 -12.96 3.33
C ALA A 262 -7.46 -12.50 4.02
N LEU A 263 -6.51 -13.40 4.20
CA LEU A 263 -5.23 -13.09 4.84
C LEU A 263 -4.30 -12.25 3.94
N THR A 264 -4.30 -12.48 2.63
CA THR A 264 -3.57 -11.64 1.66
C THR A 264 -4.07 -10.21 1.70
N GLY A 265 -5.38 -10.00 1.85
CA GLY A 265 -5.97 -8.67 1.97
C GLY A 265 -5.48 -7.93 3.20
N VAL A 266 -5.41 -8.60 4.36
CA VAL A 266 -4.82 -8.01 5.58
C VAL A 266 -3.36 -7.63 5.33
N GLN A 267 -2.57 -8.49 4.71
CA GLN A 267 -1.16 -8.22 4.39
C GLN A 267 -0.99 -7.08 3.38
N PHE A 268 -1.91 -6.93 2.44
CA PHE A 268 -1.90 -5.81 1.50
C PHE A 268 -2.04 -4.46 2.20
N THR A 269 -2.79 -4.40 3.29
CA THR A 269 -2.89 -3.19 4.11
C THR A 269 -1.53 -2.78 4.70
N PHE A 270 -0.76 -3.76 5.18
CA PHE A 270 0.60 -3.52 5.67
C PHE A 270 1.59 -3.16 4.56
N LEU A 271 1.39 -3.68 3.35
CA LEU A 271 2.23 -3.37 2.19
C LEU A 271 2.23 -1.86 1.88
N ILE A 272 1.09 -1.18 2.01
CA ILE A 272 1.00 0.28 1.79
C ILE A 272 1.91 1.04 2.76
N GLY A 273 2.03 0.59 4.02
CA GLY A 273 3.01 1.12 4.97
C GLY A 273 4.46 0.83 4.56
N GLY A 274 4.73 -0.34 3.99
CA GLY A 274 6.05 -0.74 3.49
C GLY A 274 6.51 0.05 2.26
N THR A 275 5.59 0.63 1.47
CA THR A 275 5.97 1.43 0.31
C THR A 275 6.87 2.62 0.67
N VAL A 276 6.76 3.16 1.88
CA VAL A 276 7.46 4.38 2.32
C VAL A 276 8.97 4.27 2.11
N ILE A 277 9.60 3.20 2.58
CA ILE A 277 11.05 3.01 2.46
C ILE A 277 11.43 2.67 1.01
N VAL A 278 10.66 1.82 0.35
CA VAL A 278 10.90 1.43 -1.03
C VAL A 278 10.77 2.64 -1.98
N GLU A 279 9.73 3.46 -1.83
CA GLU A 279 9.58 4.70 -2.59
C GLU A 279 10.77 5.65 -2.38
N ARG A 280 11.32 5.70 -1.16
CA ARG A 280 12.52 6.50 -0.87
C ARG A 280 13.75 5.99 -1.60
N ILE A 281 14.00 4.67 -1.59
CA ILE A 281 15.16 4.05 -2.26
C ILE A 281 15.14 4.31 -3.76
N PHE A 282 13.97 4.19 -4.39
CA PHE A 282 13.82 4.38 -5.84
C PHE A 282 13.49 5.83 -6.23
N ALA A 283 13.52 6.79 -5.30
CA ALA A 283 13.06 8.17 -5.52
C ALA A 283 11.70 8.21 -6.24
N TYR A 284 10.82 7.25 -5.92
CA TYR A 284 9.51 7.11 -6.54
C TYR A 284 8.56 8.19 -5.99
N PRO A 285 7.85 8.94 -6.86
CA PRO A 285 7.12 10.14 -6.43
C PRO A 285 5.75 9.80 -5.80
N GLY A 286 5.75 8.98 -4.76
CA GLY A 286 4.55 8.57 -4.03
C GLY A 286 4.36 9.32 -2.70
N ILE A 287 3.29 8.94 -1.97
CA ILE A 287 2.94 9.51 -0.65
C ILE A 287 3.88 9.03 0.45
N GLY A 288 4.51 7.86 0.31
CA GLY A 288 5.48 7.35 1.28
C GLY A 288 6.76 8.17 1.29
N ASN A 289 7.32 8.45 0.10
CA ASN A 289 8.47 9.34 -0.03
C ASN A 289 8.15 10.76 0.49
N LEU A 290 6.95 11.26 0.16
CA LEU A 290 6.46 12.55 0.65
C LEU A 290 6.36 12.58 2.18
N ALA A 291 5.98 11.47 2.82
CA ALA A 291 5.87 11.37 4.27
C ALA A 291 7.24 11.52 4.96
N ILE A 292 8.30 10.93 4.40
CA ILE A 292 9.66 11.10 4.91
C ILE A 292 10.08 12.56 4.82
N ASP A 293 9.86 13.20 3.66
CA ASP A 293 10.21 14.61 3.47
C ASP A 293 9.43 15.53 4.43
N ALA A 294 8.13 15.25 4.63
CA ALA A 294 7.30 16.00 5.57
C ALA A 294 7.81 15.89 7.01
N VAL A 295 8.25 14.71 7.44
CA VAL A 295 8.78 14.48 8.79
C VAL A 295 10.13 15.17 8.96
N ILE A 296 11.05 15.03 7.99
CA ILE A 296 12.38 15.66 8.03
C ILE A 296 12.26 17.18 8.11
N ASN A 297 11.35 17.74 7.31
CA ASN A 297 11.13 19.18 7.25
C ASN A 297 10.12 19.69 8.31
N ARG A 298 9.61 18.83 9.19
CA ARG A 298 8.62 19.16 10.23
C ARG A 298 7.40 19.92 9.69
N ASP A 299 6.93 19.51 8.51
CA ASP A 299 5.76 20.10 7.86
C ASP A 299 4.48 19.53 8.51
N PHE A 300 4.05 20.16 9.60
CA PHE A 300 2.94 19.66 10.41
C PHE A 300 1.62 19.53 9.64
N PRO A 301 1.16 20.49 8.83
CA PRO A 301 -0.05 20.33 8.04
C PRO A 301 0.04 19.13 7.08
N LEU A 302 1.19 18.98 6.43
CA LEU A 302 1.42 17.88 5.51
C LEU A 302 1.46 16.52 6.22
N ILE A 303 2.12 16.43 7.41
CA ILE A 303 2.13 15.23 8.24
C ILE A 303 0.70 14.85 8.66
N GLN A 304 -0.10 15.82 9.13
CA GLN A 304 -1.49 15.58 9.52
C GLN A 304 -2.33 15.04 8.35
N GLY A 305 -2.21 15.67 7.18
CA GLY A 305 -2.89 15.23 5.97
C GLY A 305 -2.49 13.82 5.54
N LEU A 306 -1.18 13.52 5.57
CA LEU A 306 -0.65 12.19 5.22
C LEU A 306 -1.12 11.10 6.18
N VAL A 307 -1.09 11.33 7.50
CA VAL A 307 -1.55 10.34 8.50
C VAL A 307 -3.04 10.06 8.34
N LEU A 308 -3.86 11.09 8.12
CA LEU A 308 -5.29 10.90 7.84
C LEU A 308 -5.52 10.16 6.52
N LEU A 309 -4.75 10.48 5.48
CA LEU A 309 -4.82 9.79 4.19
C LEU A 309 -4.43 8.31 4.32
N PHE A 310 -3.34 7.99 5.04
CA PHE A 310 -2.98 6.59 5.31
C PHE A 310 -4.08 5.86 6.09
N GLY A 311 -4.68 6.52 7.09
CA GLY A 311 -5.85 5.99 7.81
C GLY A 311 -7.05 5.71 6.89
N LEU A 312 -7.35 6.63 5.97
CA LEU A 312 -8.42 6.47 4.99
C LEU A 312 -8.13 5.31 4.02
N ILE A 313 -6.90 5.22 3.50
CA ILE A 313 -6.48 4.13 2.61
C ILE A 313 -6.58 2.79 3.35
N PHE A 314 -6.11 2.72 4.60
CA PHE A 314 -6.22 1.53 5.44
C PHE A 314 -7.67 1.06 5.55
N ILE A 315 -8.59 1.96 5.85
CA ILE A 315 -10.03 1.67 5.96
C ILE A 315 -10.58 1.22 4.60
N ALA A 316 -10.27 1.94 3.52
CA ALA A 316 -10.77 1.63 2.18
C ALA A 316 -10.31 0.24 1.70
N VAL A 317 -9.04 -0.09 1.94
CA VAL A 317 -8.47 -1.40 1.59
C VAL A 317 -9.13 -2.51 2.40
N ASN A 318 -9.24 -2.36 3.73
CA ASN A 318 -9.90 -3.37 4.57
C ASN A 318 -11.36 -3.59 4.15
N MET A 319 -12.09 -2.51 3.89
CA MET A 319 -13.47 -2.62 3.39
C MET A 319 -13.54 -3.31 2.03
N GLY A 320 -12.62 -3.01 1.12
CA GLY A 320 -12.51 -3.68 -0.18
C GLY A 320 -12.22 -5.18 -0.04
N VAL A 321 -11.31 -5.55 0.84
CA VAL A 321 -10.98 -6.95 1.14
C VAL A 321 -12.19 -7.69 1.72
N ASP A 322 -12.88 -7.10 2.67
CA ASP A 322 -14.06 -7.68 3.28
C ASP A 322 -15.19 -7.91 2.26
N LEU A 323 -15.39 -6.94 1.35
CA LEU A 323 -16.36 -7.08 0.27
C LEU A 323 -15.95 -8.19 -0.72
N ALA A 324 -14.67 -8.28 -1.08
CA ALA A 324 -14.16 -9.32 -1.95
C ALA A 324 -14.33 -10.72 -1.33
N VAL A 325 -14.00 -10.86 -0.05
CA VAL A 325 -14.19 -12.13 0.70
C VAL A 325 -15.68 -12.49 0.79
N ALA A 326 -16.55 -11.55 1.09
CA ALA A 326 -18.00 -11.77 1.15
C ALA A 326 -18.60 -12.14 -0.22
N ALA A 327 -18.04 -11.58 -1.32
CA ALA A 327 -18.47 -11.93 -2.68
C ALA A 327 -18.09 -13.37 -3.05
N LEU A 328 -16.92 -13.83 -2.62
CA LEU A 328 -16.40 -15.16 -2.95
C LEU A 328 -16.92 -16.27 -2.04
N ASN A 329 -17.34 -15.94 -0.82
CA ASN A 329 -17.85 -16.93 0.13
C ASN A 329 -19.32 -16.65 0.50
N PRO A 330 -20.30 -17.25 -0.24
CA PRO A 330 -21.71 -17.04 0.02
C PRO A 330 -22.18 -17.44 1.43
N ARG A 331 -21.43 -18.34 2.10
CA ARG A 331 -21.75 -18.79 3.47
C ARG A 331 -21.55 -17.69 4.51
N LEU A 332 -20.65 -16.72 4.25
CA LEU A 332 -20.42 -15.58 5.13
C LEU A 332 -21.47 -14.46 4.95
N ARG A 333 -22.37 -14.57 3.96
CA ARG A 333 -23.47 -13.61 3.79
C ARG A 333 -24.56 -13.76 4.84
N HIS A 334 -24.56 -14.83 5.60
CA HIS A 334 -25.60 -15.20 6.58
C HIS A 334 -25.08 -15.25 8.03
N ALA A 335 -23.80 -14.98 8.26
CA ALA A 335 -23.20 -14.77 9.57
C ALA A 335 -23.01 -13.27 9.83
#